data_21e7fccef365ec3577f04feeaa0fa8f6
#
_entry.id   21e7fccef365ec3577f04feeaa0fa8f6
#
_cell.length_a   1.000
_cell.length_b   1.000
_cell.length_c   1.000
_cell.angle_alpha   90.00
_cell.angle_beta   90.00
_cell.angle_gamma   90.00
#
_symmetry.space_group_name_H-M   'P 1'
#
loop_
_entity.id
_entity.type
_entity.pdbx_description
1 polymer ?
#
loop_
_entity_poly.entity_id
_entity_poly.type
_entity_poly.pdbx_seq_one_letter_code
_entity_poly.pdbx_strand_id
1 'polypeptide(L)'
;VEALCREFEVLFYLDETVTGFRVAPGGVAELYGLKPDIVTYGKALGQGFPIAAIAGPNHIMESIEYGKVLHYGSHNAPRLGLFATKTMLEEMSRGNYAGYKKISEIGDQMAKRLNQAAADTGQNMRVQNIGSMFHPVFTDLDAITNYRDFCQTVNLAKYADFSQKMRDQGVFF
;
A
#
# COMPACT_ATOMS: atom_id res chain seq x y z
N VAL A 1 -10.74 -14.23 -3.09
CA VAL A 1 -9.52 -14.77 -3.73
C VAL A 1 -8.93 -15.87 -2.89
N GLU A 2 -8.56 -15.66 -1.61
CA GLU A 2 -7.95 -16.68 -0.75
C GLU A 2 -8.76 -17.99 -0.72
N ALA A 3 -10.08 -17.93 -0.50
CA ALA A 3 -10.93 -19.13 -0.48
C ALA A 3 -10.85 -19.92 -1.80
N LEU A 4 -10.83 -19.24 -2.93
CA LEU A 4 -10.66 -19.88 -4.24
C LEU A 4 -9.27 -20.50 -4.39
N CYS A 5 -8.22 -19.83 -3.92
CA CYS A 5 -6.88 -20.40 -3.94
C CYS A 5 -6.81 -21.71 -3.15
N ARG A 6 -7.47 -21.77 -1.98
CA ARG A 6 -7.56 -23.00 -1.17
C ARG A 6 -8.39 -24.08 -1.86
N GLU A 7 -9.52 -23.73 -2.45
CA GLU A 7 -10.40 -24.65 -3.18
C GLU A 7 -9.70 -25.31 -4.37
N PHE A 8 -8.91 -24.53 -5.13
CA PHE A 8 -8.21 -25.01 -6.32
C PHE A 8 -6.75 -25.43 -6.07
N GLU A 9 -6.32 -25.50 -4.81
CA GLU A 9 -4.95 -25.88 -4.41
C GLU A 9 -3.85 -25.07 -5.13
N VAL A 10 -4.08 -23.76 -5.34
CA VAL A 10 -3.10 -22.84 -5.91
C VAL A 10 -2.56 -21.90 -4.83
N LEU A 11 -1.30 -21.46 -5.00
CA LEU A 11 -0.68 -20.55 -4.06
C LEU A 11 -1.36 -19.19 -4.09
N PHE A 12 -1.68 -18.68 -2.89
CA PHE A 12 -2.14 -17.31 -2.71
C PHE A 12 -0.92 -16.39 -2.54
N TYR A 13 -0.59 -15.67 -3.60
CA TYR A 13 0.44 -14.64 -3.58
C TYR A 13 -0.20 -13.28 -3.33
N LEU A 14 0.34 -12.53 -2.35
CA LEU A 14 -0.10 -11.19 -2.00
C LEU A 14 1.04 -10.19 -2.22
N ASP A 15 0.82 -9.22 -3.10
CA ASP A 15 1.75 -8.12 -3.29
C ASP A 15 1.48 -6.99 -2.29
N GLU A 16 2.31 -6.93 -1.26
CA GLU A 16 2.30 -5.89 -0.22
C GLU A 16 3.38 -4.80 -0.47
N THR A 17 3.83 -4.65 -1.71
CA THR A 17 4.86 -3.65 -2.05
C THR A 17 4.44 -2.23 -1.66
N VAL A 18 3.15 -1.91 -1.72
CA VAL A 18 2.60 -0.59 -1.34
C VAL A 18 2.02 -0.60 0.06
N THR A 19 1.31 -1.65 0.42
CA THR A 19 0.50 -1.75 1.64
C THR A 19 1.26 -2.27 2.84
N GLY A 20 2.27 -3.11 2.61
CA GLY A 20 3.12 -3.67 3.67
C GLY A 20 3.87 -2.59 4.44
N PHE A 21 3.87 -2.70 5.75
CA PHE A 21 4.45 -1.71 6.66
C PHE A 21 3.90 -0.28 6.49
N ARG A 22 2.72 -0.15 5.86
CA ARG A 22 2.09 1.14 5.60
C ARG A 22 0.73 1.27 6.27
N VAL A 23 -0.15 0.32 6.09
CA VAL A 23 -1.53 0.35 6.64
C VAL A 23 -1.61 -0.31 8.02
N ALA A 24 -0.75 -1.27 8.28
CA ALA A 24 -0.57 -1.97 9.56
C ALA A 24 0.85 -2.57 9.61
N PRO A 25 1.35 -3.02 10.77
CA PRO A 25 2.64 -3.72 10.88
C PRO A 25 2.76 -4.89 9.89
N GLY A 26 1.76 -5.72 9.77
CA GLY A 26 1.69 -6.84 8.81
C GLY A 26 0.92 -6.51 7.53
N GLY A 27 0.74 -5.22 7.21
CA GLY A 27 0.10 -4.80 5.97
C GLY A 27 -1.38 -5.12 5.87
N VAL A 28 -1.85 -5.32 4.64
CA VAL A 28 -3.24 -5.71 4.32
C VAL A 28 -3.54 -7.13 4.81
N ALA A 29 -2.54 -8.02 4.82
CA ALA A 29 -2.70 -9.36 5.35
C ALA A 29 -3.16 -9.34 6.82
N GLU A 30 -2.51 -8.54 7.66
CA GLU A 30 -2.91 -8.36 9.06
C GLU A 30 -4.27 -7.68 9.16
N LEU A 31 -4.46 -6.57 8.44
CA LEU A 31 -5.66 -5.74 8.52
C LEU A 31 -6.95 -6.50 8.20
N TYR A 32 -6.90 -7.44 7.26
CA TYR A 32 -8.04 -8.24 6.82
C TYR A 32 -7.97 -9.71 7.25
N GLY A 33 -6.99 -10.10 8.05
CA GLY A 33 -6.82 -11.47 8.53
C GLY A 33 -6.53 -12.49 7.43
N LEU A 34 -5.88 -12.07 6.34
CA LEU A 34 -5.51 -12.92 5.21
C LEU A 34 -4.30 -13.80 5.55
N LYS A 35 -4.23 -14.97 4.92
CA LYS A 35 -3.13 -15.93 5.11
C LYS A 35 -2.48 -16.25 3.74
N PRO A 36 -1.71 -15.33 3.18
CA PRO A 36 -1.02 -15.60 1.92
C PRO A 36 0.07 -16.65 2.08
N ASP A 37 0.32 -17.39 1.00
CA ASP A 37 1.43 -18.35 0.91
C ASP A 37 2.74 -17.65 0.55
N ILE A 38 2.68 -16.59 -0.23
CA ILE A 38 3.83 -15.76 -0.59
C ILE A 38 3.44 -14.29 -0.47
N VAL A 39 4.33 -13.48 0.08
CA VAL A 39 4.16 -12.04 0.18
C VAL A 39 5.40 -11.32 -0.33
N THR A 40 5.21 -10.24 -1.08
CA THR A 40 6.29 -9.32 -1.43
C THR A 40 6.15 -7.98 -0.73
N TYR A 41 7.27 -7.42 -0.31
CA TYR A 41 7.38 -6.13 0.36
C TYR A 41 8.39 -5.22 -0.34
N GLY A 42 8.17 -3.91 -0.25
CA GLY A 42 9.08 -2.90 -0.78
C GLY A 42 8.74 -1.53 -0.20
N LYS A 43 9.06 -0.47 -0.92
CA LYS A 43 8.70 0.93 -0.59
C LYS A 43 8.86 1.29 0.89
N ALA A 44 7.79 1.22 1.69
CA ALA A 44 7.83 1.55 3.12
C ALA A 44 8.83 0.70 3.91
N LEU A 45 9.11 -0.53 3.49
CA LEU A 45 10.13 -1.39 4.07
C LEU A 45 11.50 -0.72 4.09
N GLY A 46 11.87 -0.04 3.01
CA GLY A 46 13.20 0.57 2.84
C GLY A 46 13.27 2.06 3.17
N GLN A 47 12.12 2.73 3.38
CA GLN A 47 12.06 4.18 3.64
C GLN A 47 12.86 5.03 2.63
N GLY A 48 12.76 4.70 1.34
CA GLY A 48 13.47 5.36 0.25
C GLY A 48 14.77 4.67 -0.17
N PHE A 49 15.28 3.71 0.59
CA PHE A 49 16.40 2.87 0.13
C PHE A 49 15.90 1.74 -0.78
N PRO A 50 16.70 1.35 -1.79
CA PRO A 50 16.34 0.29 -2.74
C PRO A 50 16.48 -1.08 -2.09
N ILE A 51 15.41 -1.52 -1.43
CA ILE A 51 15.29 -2.85 -0.84
C ILE A 51 13.88 -3.38 -1.04
N ALA A 52 13.78 -4.66 -1.28
CA ALA A 52 12.55 -5.42 -1.32
C ALA A 52 12.75 -6.76 -0.62
N ALA A 53 11.66 -7.39 -0.23
CA ALA A 53 11.69 -8.71 0.37
C ALA A 53 10.57 -9.58 -0.20
N ILE A 54 10.84 -10.87 -0.26
CA ILE A 54 9.85 -11.92 -0.48
C ILE A 54 9.82 -12.79 0.77
N ALA A 55 8.65 -13.14 1.23
CA ALA A 55 8.46 -13.95 2.43
C ALA A 55 7.39 -15.02 2.20
N GLY A 56 7.52 -16.12 2.90
CA GLY A 56 6.58 -17.23 2.85
C GLY A 56 6.98 -18.31 3.85
N PRO A 57 6.20 -19.40 3.99
CA PRO A 57 6.53 -20.50 4.86
C PRO A 57 7.75 -21.28 4.33
N ASN A 58 8.47 -21.95 5.22
CA ASN A 58 9.73 -22.63 4.91
C ASN A 58 9.61 -23.59 3.73
N HIS A 59 8.57 -24.42 3.68
CA HIS A 59 8.40 -25.41 2.61
C HIS A 59 8.31 -24.80 1.19
N ILE A 60 7.96 -23.52 1.08
CA ILE A 60 7.97 -22.77 -0.19
C ILE A 60 9.34 -22.11 -0.38
N MET A 61 9.87 -21.46 0.67
CA MET A 61 11.11 -20.68 0.60
C MET A 61 12.37 -21.56 0.42
N GLU A 62 12.33 -22.82 0.87
CA GLU A 62 13.36 -23.82 0.61
C GLU A 62 13.66 -24.02 -0.89
N SER A 63 12.71 -23.71 -1.76
CA SER A 63 12.93 -23.73 -3.22
C SER A 63 14.01 -22.74 -3.66
N ILE A 64 14.18 -21.64 -2.93
CA ILE A 64 15.24 -20.65 -3.15
C ILE A 64 16.53 -21.13 -2.48
N GLU A 65 16.47 -21.56 -1.22
CA GLU A 65 17.62 -21.99 -0.43
C GLU A 65 18.38 -23.14 -1.09
N TYR A 66 17.67 -24.15 -1.59
CA TYR A 66 18.28 -25.30 -2.27
C TYR A 66 18.52 -25.11 -3.77
N GLY A 67 18.42 -23.86 -4.25
CA GLY A 67 18.81 -23.51 -5.63
C GLY A 67 17.86 -24.00 -6.72
N LYS A 68 16.64 -24.44 -6.38
CA LYS A 68 15.61 -24.80 -7.35
C LYS A 68 15.07 -23.56 -8.07
N VAL A 69 15.00 -22.43 -7.35
CA VAL A 69 14.67 -21.11 -7.87
C VAL A 69 15.85 -20.18 -7.65
N LEU A 70 16.36 -19.62 -8.74
CA LEU A 70 17.50 -18.69 -8.66
C LEU A 70 17.05 -17.36 -8.06
N HIS A 71 17.68 -16.97 -6.95
CA HIS A 71 17.45 -15.71 -6.27
C HIS A 71 18.79 -15.08 -5.85
N TYR A 72 19.51 -14.54 -6.82
CA TYR A 72 20.77 -13.85 -6.57
C TYR A 72 20.93 -12.62 -7.48
N GLY A 73 21.75 -11.69 -7.05
CA GLY A 73 22.10 -10.49 -7.80
C GLY A 73 23.08 -9.62 -7.05
N SER A 74 23.90 -8.86 -7.78
CA SER A 74 24.95 -8.01 -7.21
C SER A 74 24.42 -6.97 -6.22
N HIS A 75 23.14 -6.61 -6.31
CA HIS A 75 22.49 -5.62 -5.45
C HIS A 75 21.51 -6.24 -4.45
N ASN A 76 21.48 -7.57 -4.31
CA ASN A 76 20.65 -8.22 -3.32
C ASN A 76 21.16 -7.92 -1.91
N ALA A 77 20.21 -7.70 -0.98
CA ALA A 77 20.48 -7.38 0.42
C ALA A 77 21.52 -6.24 0.62
N PRO A 78 21.33 -5.06 0.01
CA PRO A 78 22.28 -3.95 0.16
C PRO A 78 22.32 -3.51 1.62
N ARG A 79 23.54 -3.38 2.18
CA ARG A 79 23.74 -3.11 3.62
C ARG A 79 22.99 -1.88 4.10
N LEU A 80 23.01 -0.79 3.34
CA LEU A 80 22.27 0.44 3.69
C LEU A 80 20.75 0.22 3.74
N GLY A 81 20.20 -0.54 2.78
CA GLY A 81 18.80 -0.92 2.78
C GLY A 81 18.43 -1.77 3.99
N LEU A 82 19.26 -2.73 4.37
CA LEU A 82 19.05 -3.56 5.57
C LEU A 82 19.08 -2.72 6.86
N PHE A 83 20.00 -1.76 7.00
CA PHE A 83 20.02 -0.86 8.15
C PHE A 83 18.81 0.06 8.17
N ALA A 84 18.39 0.61 7.03
CA ALA A 84 17.18 1.42 6.93
C ALA A 84 15.94 0.62 7.34
N THR A 85 15.80 -0.60 6.83
CA THR A 85 14.71 -1.52 7.18
C THR A 85 14.70 -1.82 8.68
N LYS A 86 15.86 -2.18 9.26
CA LYS A 86 15.96 -2.44 10.68
C LYS A 86 15.51 -1.24 11.51
N THR A 87 16.04 -0.05 11.20
CA THR A 87 15.68 1.20 11.89
C THR A 87 14.19 1.50 11.77
N MET A 88 13.62 1.34 10.57
CA MET A 88 12.19 1.53 10.35
C MET A 88 11.35 0.58 11.21
N LEU A 89 11.68 -0.71 11.23
CA LEU A 89 10.96 -1.70 12.04
C LEU A 89 11.05 -1.39 13.54
N GLU A 90 12.22 -1.00 14.02
CA GLU A 90 12.44 -0.61 15.41
C GLU A 90 11.64 0.65 15.78
N GLU A 91 11.67 1.70 14.96
CA GLU A 91 10.91 2.93 15.19
C GLU A 91 9.40 2.70 15.16
N MET A 92 8.91 1.99 14.15
CA MET A 92 7.47 1.74 14.00
C MET A 92 6.90 0.77 15.04
N SER A 93 7.74 -0.05 15.68
CA SER A 93 7.31 -0.92 16.78
C SER A 93 7.17 -0.19 18.12
N ARG A 94 7.73 1.01 18.25
CA ARG A 94 7.68 1.78 19.50
C ARG A 94 6.24 2.07 19.94
N GLY A 95 6.04 2.08 21.27
CA GLY A 95 4.73 2.38 21.85
C GLY A 95 3.63 1.42 21.39
N ASN A 96 3.96 0.15 21.19
CA ASN A 96 3.03 -0.85 20.65
C ASN A 96 2.41 -0.41 19.32
N TYR A 97 3.28 -0.06 18.36
CA TYR A 97 2.90 0.35 17.01
C TYR A 97 2.05 1.63 16.94
N ALA A 98 2.16 2.52 17.94
CA ALA A 98 1.39 3.76 18.01
C ALA A 98 1.55 4.66 16.77
N GLY A 99 2.68 4.56 16.06
CA GLY A 99 2.92 5.26 14.79
C GLY A 99 1.87 4.96 13.73
N TYR A 100 1.46 3.70 13.57
CA TYR A 100 0.43 3.31 12.59
C TYR A 100 -0.93 3.93 12.92
N LYS A 101 -1.33 3.95 14.19
CA LYS A 101 -2.56 4.62 14.62
C LYS A 101 -2.53 6.10 14.26
N LYS A 102 -1.43 6.78 14.59
CA LYS A 102 -1.28 8.21 14.31
C LYS A 102 -1.36 8.54 12.81
N ILE A 103 -0.64 7.81 11.95
CA ILE A 103 -0.68 8.08 10.51
C ILE A 103 -2.04 7.71 9.89
N SER A 104 -2.73 6.69 10.42
CA SER A 104 -4.10 6.35 10.00
C SER A 104 -5.07 7.47 10.33
N GLU A 105 -5.05 7.98 11.56
CA GLU A 105 -5.89 9.11 11.99
C GLU A 105 -5.67 10.37 11.13
N ILE A 106 -4.41 10.64 10.74
CA ILE A 106 -4.08 11.75 9.83
C ILE A 106 -4.67 11.50 8.45
N GLY A 107 -4.55 10.28 7.91
CA GLY A 107 -5.14 9.89 6.62
C GLY A 107 -6.66 10.06 6.60
N ASP A 108 -7.34 9.58 7.65
CA ASP A 108 -8.79 9.69 7.81
C ASP A 108 -9.23 11.16 7.87
N GLN A 109 -8.50 11.99 8.63
CA GLN A 109 -8.77 13.43 8.71
C GLN A 109 -8.57 14.12 7.36
N MET A 110 -7.51 13.76 6.62
CA MET A 110 -7.25 14.31 5.30
C MET A 110 -8.36 13.95 4.31
N ALA A 111 -8.74 12.68 4.23
CA ALA A 111 -9.83 12.22 3.38
C ALA A 111 -11.15 12.93 3.71
N LYS A 112 -11.48 13.04 5.00
CA LYS A 112 -12.68 13.74 5.45
C LYS A 112 -12.69 15.21 5.05
N ARG A 113 -11.58 15.93 5.26
CA ARG A 113 -11.48 17.37 4.93
C ARG A 113 -11.54 17.60 3.43
N LEU A 114 -10.91 16.75 2.62
CA LEU A 114 -10.97 16.86 1.17
C LEU A 114 -12.38 16.58 0.63
N ASN A 115 -13.07 15.57 1.16
CA ASN A 115 -14.48 15.32 0.82
C ASN A 115 -15.39 16.48 1.21
N GLN A 116 -15.16 17.10 2.38
CA GLN A 116 -15.92 18.28 2.80
C GLN A 116 -15.65 19.46 1.86
N ALA A 117 -14.40 19.75 1.53
CA ALA A 117 -14.04 20.83 0.61
C ALA A 117 -14.65 20.60 -0.78
N ALA A 118 -14.70 19.36 -1.27
CA ALA A 118 -15.38 19.01 -2.51
C ALA A 118 -16.87 19.35 -2.46
N ALA A 119 -17.55 18.96 -1.36
CA ALA A 119 -18.97 19.25 -1.16
C ALA A 119 -19.23 20.76 -1.08
N ASP A 120 -18.44 21.49 -0.30
CA ASP A 120 -18.59 22.95 -0.10
C ASP A 120 -18.39 23.74 -1.40
N THR A 121 -17.58 23.20 -2.32
CA THR A 121 -17.30 23.81 -3.64
C THR A 121 -18.11 23.23 -4.80
N GLY A 122 -19.04 22.33 -4.51
CA GLY A 122 -19.88 21.69 -5.53
C GLY A 122 -19.10 20.81 -6.53
N GLN A 123 -17.94 20.27 -6.09
CA GLN A 123 -17.15 19.39 -6.94
C GLN A 123 -17.54 17.93 -6.72
N ASN A 124 -17.67 17.17 -7.81
CA ASN A 124 -17.91 15.74 -7.79
C ASN A 124 -16.63 14.93 -7.52
N MET A 125 -15.84 15.36 -6.53
CA MET A 125 -14.64 14.66 -6.09
C MET A 125 -14.99 13.74 -4.91
N ARG A 126 -14.40 12.55 -4.90
CA ARG A 126 -14.45 11.58 -3.80
C ARG A 126 -13.04 11.22 -3.40
N VAL A 127 -12.81 11.15 -2.10
CA VAL A 127 -11.54 10.66 -1.52
C VAL A 127 -11.85 9.42 -0.71
N GLN A 128 -11.34 8.30 -1.18
CA GLN A 128 -11.37 7.03 -0.45
C GLN A 128 -10.00 6.79 0.16
N ASN A 129 -9.96 6.18 1.35
CA ASN A 129 -8.71 5.90 2.02
C ASN A 129 -8.71 4.55 2.73
N ILE A 130 -7.52 4.05 2.96
CA ILE A 130 -7.21 2.95 3.86
C ILE A 130 -6.02 3.38 4.72
N GLY A 131 -6.29 3.67 5.99
CA GLY A 131 -5.28 4.27 6.86
C GLY A 131 -4.68 5.55 6.25
N SER A 132 -3.37 5.60 6.15
CA SER A 132 -2.63 6.75 5.62
C SER A 132 -2.61 6.85 4.08
N MET A 133 -3.16 5.87 3.39
CA MET A 133 -3.24 5.88 1.93
C MET A 133 -4.61 6.41 1.51
N PHE A 134 -4.63 7.51 0.79
CA PHE A 134 -5.84 8.09 0.24
C PHE A 134 -5.64 8.55 -1.21
N HIS A 135 -6.72 8.55 -1.98
CA HIS A 135 -6.68 8.96 -3.38
C HIS A 135 -7.94 9.75 -3.75
N PRO A 136 -7.79 11.00 -4.23
CA PRO A 136 -8.90 11.77 -4.77
C PRO A 136 -9.24 11.30 -6.18
N VAL A 137 -10.52 11.08 -6.46
CA VAL A 137 -11.05 10.79 -7.79
C VAL A 137 -12.20 11.74 -8.12
N PHE A 138 -12.34 12.12 -9.38
CA PHE A 138 -13.48 12.90 -9.86
C PHE A 138 -14.48 11.96 -10.50
N THR A 139 -15.59 11.73 -9.82
CA THR A 139 -16.64 10.78 -10.22
C THR A 139 -17.98 11.19 -9.64
N ASP A 140 -19.07 10.81 -10.31
CA ASP A 140 -20.44 10.99 -9.81
C ASP A 140 -20.90 9.83 -8.89
N LEU A 141 -20.07 8.79 -8.74
CA LEU A 141 -20.34 7.71 -7.81
C LEU A 141 -19.99 8.11 -6.38
N ASP A 142 -20.69 7.55 -5.42
CA ASP A 142 -20.37 7.72 -4.00
C ASP A 142 -19.09 7.01 -3.59
N ALA A 143 -18.77 5.90 -4.25
CA ALA A 143 -17.53 5.15 -4.07
C ALA A 143 -17.14 4.39 -5.34
N ILE A 144 -15.83 4.24 -5.55
CA ILE A 144 -15.26 3.33 -6.55
C ILE A 144 -15.01 2.00 -5.85
N THR A 145 -15.63 0.93 -6.32
CA THR A 145 -15.56 -0.39 -5.69
C THR A 145 -14.76 -1.41 -6.50
N ASN A 146 -14.51 -1.12 -7.77
CA ASN A 146 -13.77 -1.99 -8.68
C ASN A 146 -13.16 -1.19 -9.84
N TYR A 147 -12.28 -1.83 -10.59
CA TYR A 147 -11.58 -1.20 -11.71
C TYR A 147 -12.51 -0.81 -12.88
N ARG A 148 -13.62 -1.50 -13.06
CA ARG A 148 -14.61 -1.16 -14.11
C ARG A 148 -15.28 0.19 -13.80
N ASP A 149 -15.70 0.38 -12.55
CA ASP A 149 -16.25 1.66 -12.08
C ASP A 149 -15.24 2.78 -12.32
N PHE A 150 -13.98 2.55 -11.96
CA PHE A 150 -12.90 3.51 -12.20
C PHE A 150 -12.80 3.89 -13.68
N CYS A 151 -12.68 2.91 -14.58
CA CYS A 151 -12.53 3.17 -16.01
C CYS A 151 -13.73 3.87 -16.65
N GLN A 152 -14.94 3.61 -16.15
CA GLN A 152 -16.16 4.14 -16.75
C GLN A 152 -16.57 5.50 -16.22
N THR A 153 -16.19 5.85 -14.98
CA THR A 153 -16.77 7.02 -14.31
C THR A 153 -15.76 8.07 -13.89
N VAL A 154 -14.46 7.72 -13.79
CA VAL A 154 -13.45 8.68 -13.32
C VAL A 154 -13.03 9.63 -14.44
N ASN A 155 -13.13 10.93 -14.16
CA ASN A 155 -12.66 11.98 -15.05
C ASN A 155 -11.16 12.26 -14.84
N LEU A 156 -10.34 11.57 -15.61
CA LEU A 156 -8.87 11.69 -15.53
C LEU A 156 -8.37 13.09 -15.96
N ALA A 157 -9.05 13.76 -16.89
CA ALA A 157 -8.66 15.10 -17.32
C ALA A 157 -8.86 16.12 -16.18
N LYS A 158 -9.97 15.99 -15.43
CA LYS A 158 -10.23 16.84 -14.27
C LYS A 158 -9.24 16.56 -13.12
N TYR A 159 -8.85 15.30 -12.95
CA TYR A 159 -7.80 14.94 -12.00
C TYR A 159 -6.45 15.54 -12.39
N ALA A 160 -6.08 15.52 -13.66
CA ALA A 160 -4.82 16.10 -14.15
C ALA A 160 -4.78 17.61 -13.91
N ASP A 161 -5.86 18.34 -14.21
CA ASP A 161 -5.99 19.78 -13.94
C ASP A 161 -5.90 20.08 -12.43
N PHE A 162 -6.61 19.34 -11.61
CA PHE A 162 -6.53 19.43 -10.14
C PHE A 162 -5.09 19.22 -9.65
N SER A 163 -4.46 18.14 -10.08
CA SER A 163 -3.09 17.80 -9.70
C SER A 163 -2.09 18.88 -10.12
N GLN A 164 -2.27 19.51 -11.32
CA GLN A 164 -1.42 20.60 -11.74
C GLN A 164 -1.61 21.85 -10.86
N LYS A 165 -2.86 22.24 -10.60
CA LYS A 165 -3.17 23.38 -9.72
C LYS A 165 -2.64 23.20 -8.30
N MET A 166 -2.68 21.96 -7.78
CA MET A 166 -2.10 21.65 -6.47
C MET A 166 -0.58 21.77 -6.49
N ARG A 167 0.10 21.27 -7.52
CA ARG A 167 1.55 21.45 -7.71
C ARG A 167 1.96 22.93 -7.76
N ASP A 168 1.17 23.76 -8.45
CA ASP A 168 1.42 25.22 -8.54
C ASP A 168 1.32 25.90 -7.17
N GLN A 169 0.64 25.28 -6.21
CA GLN A 169 0.56 25.69 -4.80
C GLN A 169 1.59 24.96 -3.90
N GLY A 170 2.51 24.18 -4.48
CA GLY A 170 3.53 23.42 -3.73
C GLY A 170 3.04 22.12 -3.09
N VAL A 171 1.86 21.64 -3.49
CA VAL A 171 1.28 20.37 -2.97
C VAL A 171 1.35 19.29 -4.06
N PHE A 172 1.96 18.16 -3.72
CA PHE A 172 2.11 17.02 -4.62
C PHE A 172 1.14 15.89 -4.21
N PHE A 173 0.34 15.43 -5.17
CA PHE A 173 -0.57 14.29 -5.05
C PHE A 173 -0.09 13.14 -5.92
#